data_2b07256835235ca53cc27026a4a437de
#
_entry.id   2b07256835235ca53cc27026a4a437de
#
_cell.length_a   1.000
_cell.length_b   1.000
_cell.length_c   1.000
_cell.angle_alpha   90.00
_cell.angle_beta   90.00
_cell.angle_gamma   90.00
#
_symmetry.space_group_name_H-M   'P 1'
#
loop_
_entity.id
_entity.type
_entity.pdbx_description
1 polymer ?
#
loop_
_entity_poly.entity_id
_entity_poly.type
_entity_poly.pdbx_seq_one_letter_code
_entity_poly.pdbx_strand_id
1 'polypeptide(L)'
;MGSILIRQIAESHPERVSSMIMGGAIMKLNFRSQFLIRFGNIVKSIIPYMWLYSFLAFIIMPKKNHKKSRLLFVREAKKLYRKEFIRWYKLTSELNPLLRFFRQVDVKIPTLYVMGQEDYMFLPSIKKLANLHKSAKLVVIPDCGHVVNVDKPSIFNEKTLRFLRKLN
;
A
#
# COMPACT_ATOMS: atom_id res chain seq x y z
N MET A 1 -0.81 4.76 1.28
CA MET A 1 -1.58 5.93 0.75
C MET A 1 -1.29 6.18 -0.72
N GLY A 2 -0.05 6.10 -1.22
CA GLY A 2 0.30 6.38 -2.62
C GLY A 2 -0.54 5.65 -3.67
N SER A 3 -0.84 4.36 -3.47
CA SER A 3 -1.69 3.60 -4.40
C SER A 3 -3.11 4.17 -4.56
N ILE A 4 -3.63 4.82 -3.51
CA ILE A 4 -4.96 5.45 -3.54
C ILE A 4 -4.90 6.74 -4.36
N LEU A 5 -3.85 7.56 -4.15
CA LEU A 5 -3.66 8.80 -4.90
C LEU A 5 -3.45 8.53 -6.40
N ILE A 6 -2.57 7.57 -6.72
CA ILE A 6 -2.33 7.14 -8.11
C ILE A 6 -3.64 6.70 -8.77
N ARG A 7 -4.41 5.88 -8.08
CA ARG A 7 -5.68 5.37 -8.61
C ARG A 7 -6.71 6.48 -8.78
N GLN A 8 -6.78 7.44 -7.85
CA GLN A 8 -7.66 8.60 -7.95
C GLN A 8 -7.31 9.49 -9.14
N ILE A 9 -6.01 9.74 -9.36
CA ILE A 9 -5.54 10.52 -10.53
C ILE A 9 -5.93 9.81 -11.83
N ALA A 10 -5.74 8.50 -11.90
CA ALA A 10 -6.10 7.70 -13.06
C ALA A 10 -7.61 7.68 -13.37
N GLU A 11 -8.46 7.83 -12.35
CA GLU A 11 -9.92 8.00 -12.53
C GLU A 11 -10.31 9.40 -12.99
N SER A 12 -9.68 10.43 -12.38
CA SER A 12 -10.04 11.83 -12.63
C SER A 12 -9.44 12.38 -13.92
N HIS A 13 -8.26 11.89 -14.29
CA HIS A 13 -7.46 12.39 -15.43
C HIS A 13 -6.79 11.22 -16.17
N PRO A 14 -7.59 10.29 -16.74
CA PRO A 14 -7.04 9.11 -17.41
C PRO A 14 -6.13 9.47 -18.60
N GLU A 15 -6.38 10.59 -19.25
CA GLU A 15 -5.58 11.11 -20.37
C GLU A 15 -4.16 11.51 -19.98
N ARG A 16 -3.89 11.71 -18.69
CA ARG A 16 -2.57 12.08 -18.16
C ARG A 16 -1.77 10.89 -17.62
N VAL A 17 -2.35 9.68 -17.66
CA VAL A 17 -1.73 8.50 -17.05
C VAL A 17 -1.57 7.40 -18.10
N SER A 18 -0.38 7.23 -18.61
CA SER A 18 -0.07 6.17 -19.59
C SER A 18 0.02 4.78 -18.94
N SER A 19 0.46 4.70 -17.70
CA SER A 19 0.56 3.44 -16.95
C SER A 19 0.68 3.69 -15.43
N MET A 20 0.39 2.66 -14.64
CA MET A 20 0.51 2.73 -13.17
C MET A 20 1.41 1.62 -12.64
N ILE A 21 2.32 1.99 -11.73
CA ILE A 21 3.16 1.03 -10.98
C ILE A 21 2.86 1.17 -9.50
N MET A 22 2.34 0.11 -8.90
CA MET A 22 1.85 0.10 -7.53
C MET A 22 2.63 -0.90 -6.68
N GLY A 23 3.65 -0.41 -5.97
CA GLY A 23 4.44 -1.19 -5.01
C GLY A 23 3.76 -1.24 -3.64
N GLY A 24 3.54 -2.44 -3.08
CA GLY A 24 2.89 -2.61 -1.78
C GLY A 24 1.50 -1.94 -1.73
N ALA A 25 0.66 -2.21 -2.73
CA ALA A 25 -0.62 -1.53 -2.90
C ALA A 25 -1.65 -1.90 -1.82
N ILE A 26 -2.43 -0.91 -1.39
CA ILE A 26 -3.57 -1.09 -0.47
C ILE A 26 -4.86 -0.81 -1.26
N MET A 27 -5.62 -1.87 -1.54
CA MET A 27 -6.92 -1.78 -2.26
C MET A 27 -8.10 -2.32 -1.44
N LYS A 28 -7.83 -2.88 -0.28
CA LYS A 28 -8.86 -3.33 0.68
C LYS A 28 -8.32 -3.26 2.10
N LEU A 29 -9.12 -2.70 2.98
CA LEU A 29 -8.93 -2.84 4.42
C LEU A 29 -9.68 -4.11 4.86
N ASN A 30 -8.96 -5.20 5.12
CA ASN A 30 -9.52 -6.44 5.62
C ASN A 30 -9.98 -6.28 7.10
N PHE A 31 -10.61 -7.30 7.66
CA PHE A 31 -11.09 -7.27 9.03
C PHE A 31 -9.99 -6.90 10.04
N ARG A 32 -8.78 -7.46 9.87
CA ARG A 32 -7.62 -7.16 10.72
C ARG A 32 -7.22 -5.69 10.63
N SER A 33 -7.15 -5.14 9.41
CA SER A 33 -6.84 -3.72 9.18
C SER A 33 -7.90 -2.81 9.80
N GLN A 34 -9.19 -3.16 9.64
CA GLN A 34 -10.29 -2.39 10.22
C GLN A 34 -10.28 -2.43 11.75
N PHE A 35 -9.99 -3.60 12.33
CA PHE A 35 -9.83 -3.75 13.77
C PHE A 35 -8.69 -2.88 14.30
N LEU A 36 -7.52 -2.90 13.63
CA LEU A 36 -6.37 -2.07 14.00
C LEU A 36 -6.70 -0.57 13.92
N ILE A 37 -7.42 -0.15 12.88
CA ILE A 37 -7.86 1.24 12.74
C ILE A 37 -8.81 1.63 13.86
N ARG A 38 -9.80 0.78 14.19
CA ARG A 38 -10.75 1.03 15.30
C ARG A 38 -10.03 1.09 16.64
N PHE A 39 -9.18 0.11 16.92
CA PHE A 39 -8.36 0.08 18.14
C PHE A 39 -7.49 1.34 18.25
N GLY A 40 -6.77 1.69 17.21
CA GLY A 40 -5.96 2.90 17.19
C GLY A 40 -6.78 4.19 17.37
N ASN A 41 -8.02 4.23 16.87
CA ASN A 41 -8.92 5.37 17.10
C ASN A 41 -9.27 5.56 18.61
N ILE A 42 -9.38 4.47 19.35
CA ILE A 42 -9.65 4.50 20.78
C ILE A 42 -8.40 4.98 21.54
N VAL A 43 -7.24 4.43 21.19
CA VAL A 43 -6.03 4.63 21.99
C VAL A 43 -5.17 5.84 21.56
N LYS A 44 -5.42 6.44 20.38
CA LYS A 44 -4.61 7.55 19.83
C LYS A 44 -4.54 8.81 20.70
N SER A 45 -5.52 8.99 21.60
CA SER A 45 -5.56 10.13 22.53
C SER A 45 -4.75 9.88 23.80
N ILE A 46 -4.54 8.61 24.15
CA ILE A 46 -3.90 8.17 25.39
C ILE A 46 -2.45 7.80 25.13
N ILE A 47 -2.18 7.07 24.03
CA ILE A 47 -0.85 6.55 23.69
C ILE A 47 -0.09 7.57 22.84
N PRO A 48 1.21 7.81 23.10
CA PRO A 48 2.06 8.61 22.22
C PRO A 48 2.01 8.07 20.78
N TYR A 49 1.78 8.97 19.82
CA TYR A 49 1.55 8.58 18.40
C TYR A 49 2.70 7.75 17.82
N MET A 50 3.96 7.95 18.27
CA MET A 50 5.11 7.18 17.82
C MET A 50 5.08 5.72 18.29
N TRP A 51 4.52 5.45 19.45
CA TRP A 51 4.33 4.07 19.93
C TRP A 51 3.27 3.35 19.11
N LEU A 52 2.15 4.03 18.85
CA LEU A 52 1.10 3.49 17.97
C LEU A 52 1.65 3.23 16.57
N TYR A 53 2.45 4.17 16.01
CA TYR A 53 3.06 4.04 14.71
C TYR A 53 4.04 2.86 14.63
N SER A 54 4.90 2.71 15.63
CA SER A 54 5.86 1.60 15.73
C SER A 54 5.15 0.24 15.87
N PHE A 55 4.07 0.19 16.63
CA PHE A 55 3.24 -0.99 16.76
C PHE A 55 2.57 -1.38 15.44
N LEU A 56 1.98 -0.42 14.73
CA LEU A 56 1.40 -0.66 13.40
C LEU A 56 2.46 -1.11 12.39
N ALA A 57 3.65 -0.49 12.42
CA ALA A 57 4.77 -0.91 11.58
C ALA A 57 5.18 -2.36 11.83
N PHE A 58 5.21 -2.79 13.09
CA PHE A 58 5.52 -4.17 13.46
C PHE A 58 4.45 -5.15 12.97
N ILE A 59 3.17 -4.80 13.07
CA ILE A 59 2.09 -5.66 12.58
C ILE A 59 2.12 -5.82 11.05
N ILE A 60 2.39 -4.73 10.32
CA ILE A 60 2.46 -4.78 8.85
C ILE A 60 3.73 -5.51 8.38
N MET A 61 4.82 -5.37 9.12
CA MET A 61 6.15 -5.86 8.78
C MET A 61 6.76 -6.68 9.94
N PRO A 62 6.22 -7.87 10.28
CA PRO A 62 6.60 -8.58 11.52
C PRO A 62 7.92 -9.33 11.43
N LYS A 63 8.37 -9.73 10.24
CA LYS A 63 9.52 -10.62 10.09
C LYS A 63 10.87 -9.92 10.29
N LYS A 64 11.92 -10.70 10.53
CA LYS A 64 13.29 -10.17 10.74
C LYS A 64 13.86 -9.50 9.49
N ASN A 65 13.63 -10.06 8.31
CA ASN A 65 14.03 -9.50 7.01
C ASN A 65 13.35 -8.17 6.69
N HIS A 66 12.21 -7.82 7.31
CA HIS A 66 11.53 -6.53 7.18
C HIS A 66 12.12 -5.42 8.10
N LYS A 67 13.19 -5.70 8.86
CA LYS A 67 13.74 -4.75 9.83
C LYS A 67 14.13 -3.42 9.19
N LYS A 68 14.76 -3.46 8.02
CA LYS A 68 15.19 -2.24 7.29
C LYS A 68 14.01 -1.35 6.94
N SER A 69 12.99 -1.92 6.32
CA SER A 69 11.75 -1.20 5.94
C SER A 69 11.01 -0.66 7.15
N ARG A 70 10.90 -1.44 8.21
CA ARG A 70 10.26 -1.03 9.46
C ARG A 70 10.98 0.13 10.12
N LEU A 71 12.31 0.09 10.19
CA LEU A 71 13.13 1.18 10.75
C LEU A 71 13.00 2.46 9.91
N LEU A 72 13.04 2.33 8.58
CA LEU A 72 12.85 3.46 7.67
C LEU A 72 11.46 4.07 7.87
N PHE A 73 10.42 3.24 7.92
CA PHE A 73 9.04 3.66 8.11
C PHE A 73 8.84 4.45 9.41
N VAL A 74 9.39 3.94 10.52
CA VAL A 74 9.34 4.63 11.82
C VAL A 74 10.19 5.90 11.82
N ARG A 75 11.37 5.90 11.16
CA ARG A 75 12.21 7.09 11.03
C ARG A 75 11.49 8.22 10.29
N GLU A 76 10.83 7.92 9.18
CA GLU A 76 10.10 8.91 8.41
C GLU A 76 8.87 9.44 9.19
N ALA A 77 8.23 8.59 10.00
CA ALA A 77 7.13 9.00 10.86
C ALA A 77 7.53 10.04 11.92
N LYS A 78 8.79 10.01 12.41
CA LYS A 78 9.30 11.01 13.36
C LYS A 78 9.33 12.44 12.78
N LYS A 79 9.34 12.57 11.46
CA LYS A 79 9.28 13.86 10.76
C LYS A 79 7.87 14.45 10.71
N LEU A 80 6.84 13.64 11.01
CA LEU A 80 5.46 14.09 11.00
C LEU A 80 5.08 14.69 12.35
N TYR A 81 4.40 15.81 12.32
CA TYR A 81 3.77 16.35 13.52
C TYR A 81 2.59 15.49 13.96
N ARG A 82 2.35 15.39 15.27
CA ARG A 82 1.22 14.65 15.84
C ARG A 82 -0.12 15.00 15.17
N LYS A 83 -0.34 16.29 14.88
CA LYS A 83 -1.56 16.78 14.21
C LYS A 83 -1.75 16.15 12.83
N GLU A 84 -0.68 16.05 12.05
CA GLU A 84 -0.71 15.43 10.71
C GLU A 84 -0.94 13.92 10.79
N PHE A 85 -0.30 13.24 11.74
CA PHE A 85 -0.56 11.83 11.99
C PHE A 85 -2.04 11.56 12.29
N ILE A 86 -2.68 12.36 13.16
CA ILE A 86 -4.09 12.21 13.50
C ILE A 86 -4.99 12.44 12.29
N ARG A 87 -4.69 13.44 11.45
CA ARG A 87 -5.43 13.71 10.20
C ARG A 87 -5.35 12.54 9.23
N TRP A 88 -4.14 12.02 8.97
CA TRP A 88 -3.93 10.87 8.12
C TRP A 88 -4.61 9.62 8.67
N TYR A 89 -4.57 9.46 9.97
CA TYR A 89 -5.21 8.33 10.62
C TYR A 89 -6.74 8.38 10.47
N LYS A 90 -7.36 9.55 10.67
CA LYS A 90 -8.79 9.78 10.45
C LYS A 90 -9.17 9.49 8.99
N LEU A 91 -8.43 10.05 8.04
CA LEU A 91 -8.65 9.82 6.61
C LEU A 91 -8.62 8.32 6.26
N THR A 92 -7.71 7.54 6.86
CA THR A 92 -7.61 6.09 6.61
C THR A 92 -8.89 5.35 6.98
N SER A 93 -9.63 5.78 8.01
CA SER A 93 -10.90 5.17 8.42
C SER A 93 -12.06 5.45 7.44
N GLU A 94 -11.95 6.52 6.65
CA GLU A 94 -12.97 6.99 5.70
C GLU A 94 -12.76 6.43 4.28
N LEU A 95 -11.65 5.71 4.02
CA LEU A 95 -11.28 5.25 2.66
C LEU A 95 -12.06 4.03 2.16
N ASN A 96 -12.82 3.34 2.99
CA ASN A 96 -13.49 2.09 2.61
C ASN A 96 -14.41 2.21 1.38
N PRO A 97 -15.27 3.24 1.23
CA PRO A 97 -16.11 3.41 0.05
C PRO A 97 -15.30 3.58 -1.22
N LEU A 98 -14.25 4.42 -1.18
CA LEU A 98 -13.36 4.68 -2.32
C LEU A 98 -12.59 3.41 -2.72
N LEU A 99 -12.05 2.67 -1.76
CA LEU A 99 -11.37 1.40 -2.02
C LEU A 99 -12.32 0.34 -2.59
N ARG A 100 -13.62 0.36 -2.21
CA ARG A 100 -14.64 -0.50 -2.80
C ARG A 100 -14.87 -0.14 -4.27
N PHE A 101 -15.04 1.13 -4.58
CA PHE A 101 -15.16 1.63 -5.94
C PHE A 101 -13.98 1.20 -6.81
N PHE A 102 -12.74 1.44 -6.37
CA PHE A 102 -11.54 1.07 -7.12
C PHE A 102 -11.41 -0.43 -7.42
N ARG A 103 -12.01 -1.30 -6.61
CA ARG A 103 -12.03 -2.74 -6.88
C ARG A 103 -13.08 -3.16 -7.90
N GLN A 104 -14.13 -2.37 -8.05
CA GLN A 104 -15.25 -2.66 -8.95
C GLN A 104 -15.01 -2.14 -10.37
N VAL A 105 -14.23 -1.07 -10.49
CA VAL A 105 -13.98 -0.38 -11.77
C VAL A 105 -12.57 -0.67 -12.26
N ASP A 106 -12.46 -1.18 -13.49
CA ASP A 106 -11.18 -1.30 -14.21
C ASP A 106 -10.95 -0.05 -15.05
N VAL A 107 -9.91 0.74 -14.74
CA VAL A 107 -9.58 2.00 -15.45
C VAL A 107 -9.05 1.81 -16.86
N LYS A 108 -8.87 0.59 -17.35
CA LYS A 108 -8.29 0.28 -18.67
C LYS A 108 -6.88 0.87 -18.90
N ILE A 109 -6.22 1.36 -17.85
CA ILE A 109 -4.83 1.85 -17.90
C ILE A 109 -3.91 0.70 -17.50
N PRO A 110 -2.86 0.38 -18.30
CA PRO A 110 -1.91 -0.66 -17.95
C PRO A 110 -1.37 -0.50 -16.54
N THR A 111 -1.62 -1.47 -15.67
CA THR A 111 -1.27 -1.39 -14.24
C THR A 111 -0.41 -2.57 -13.82
N LEU A 112 0.75 -2.29 -13.21
CA LEU A 112 1.61 -3.29 -12.59
C LEU A 112 1.50 -3.20 -11.07
N TYR A 113 1.00 -4.25 -10.44
CA TYR A 113 1.11 -4.45 -8.99
C TYR A 113 2.37 -5.24 -8.67
N VAL A 114 3.26 -4.66 -7.85
CA VAL A 114 4.46 -5.34 -7.33
C VAL A 114 4.28 -5.52 -5.83
N MET A 115 4.07 -6.76 -5.40
CA MET A 115 3.73 -7.11 -4.02
C MET A 115 4.78 -8.04 -3.41
N GLY A 116 5.04 -7.90 -2.13
CA GLY A 116 5.84 -8.88 -1.40
C GLY A 116 5.02 -10.13 -1.07
N GLN A 117 5.63 -11.30 -1.17
CA GLN A 117 5.00 -12.57 -0.81
C GLN A 117 4.55 -12.60 0.67
N GLU A 118 5.29 -11.88 1.51
CA GLU A 118 5.08 -11.81 2.95
C GLU A 118 4.17 -10.64 3.38
N ASP A 119 3.60 -9.91 2.44
CA ASP A 119 2.56 -8.91 2.70
C ASP A 119 1.20 -9.58 2.91
N TYR A 120 1.07 -10.26 4.05
CA TYR A 120 -0.12 -11.05 4.39
C TYR A 120 -1.40 -10.21 4.55
N MET A 121 -1.26 -8.90 4.77
CA MET A 121 -2.42 -8.02 4.95
C MET A 121 -3.06 -7.61 3.63
N PHE A 122 -2.27 -7.29 2.62
CA PHE A 122 -2.77 -6.63 1.41
C PHE A 122 -2.65 -7.50 0.15
N LEU A 123 -1.65 -8.40 0.06
CA LEU A 123 -1.47 -9.29 -1.08
C LEU A 123 -2.73 -10.11 -1.47
N PRO A 124 -3.51 -10.70 -0.53
CA PRO A 124 -4.68 -11.49 -0.91
C PRO A 124 -5.74 -10.69 -1.67
N SER A 125 -5.90 -9.41 -1.33
CA SER A 125 -6.85 -8.53 -2.01
C SER A 125 -6.37 -8.11 -3.39
N ILE A 126 -5.06 -7.91 -3.55
CA ILE A 126 -4.45 -7.56 -4.85
C ILE A 126 -4.48 -8.75 -5.80
N LYS A 127 -4.24 -9.99 -5.33
CA LYS A 127 -4.42 -11.19 -6.15
C LYS A 127 -5.81 -11.27 -6.76
N LYS A 128 -6.85 -11.05 -5.94
CA LYS A 128 -8.25 -11.05 -6.41
C LYS A 128 -8.50 -9.94 -7.44
N LEU A 129 -7.99 -8.74 -7.18
CA LEU A 129 -8.17 -7.59 -8.06
C LEU A 129 -7.45 -7.79 -9.39
N ALA A 130 -6.21 -8.30 -9.39
CA ALA A 130 -5.45 -8.56 -10.61
C ALA A 130 -6.09 -9.64 -11.50
N ASN A 131 -6.88 -10.56 -10.91
CA ASN A 131 -7.65 -11.54 -11.67
C ASN A 131 -8.95 -10.95 -12.27
N LEU A 132 -9.48 -9.89 -11.67
CA LEU A 132 -10.72 -9.24 -12.12
C LEU A 132 -10.47 -8.17 -13.17
N HIS A 133 -9.37 -7.42 -13.04
CA HIS A 133 -9.07 -6.29 -13.92
C HIS A 133 -8.14 -6.73 -15.07
N LYS A 134 -8.62 -6.62 -16.30
CA LYS A 134 -7.86 -7.01 -17.52
C LYS A 134 -6.61 -6.16 -17.74
N SER A 135 -6.63 -4.90 -17.28
CA SER A 135 -5.50 -3.97 -17.35
C SER A 135 -4.41 -4.24 -16.32
N ALA A 136 -4.67 -5.09 -15.32
CA ALA A 136 -3.80 -5.33 -14.18
C ALA A 136 -2.87 -6.53 -14.40
N LYS A 137 -1.59 -6.34 -14.06
CA LYS A 137 -0.59 -7.41 -13.94
C LYS A 137 -0.08 -7.46 -12.51
N LEU A 138 0.15 -8.65 -11.99
CA LEU A 138 0.69 -8.86 -10.65
C LEU A 138 2.04 -9.56 -10.71
N VAL A 139 3.01 -8.99 -10.03
CA VAL A 139 4.30 -9.62 -9.71
C VAL A 139 4.39 -9.77 -8.20
N VAL A 140 4.68 -10.98 -7.74
CA VAL A 140 4.90 -11.28 -6.31
C VAL A 140 6.38 -11.58 -6.11
N ILE A 141 7.02 -10.82 -5.23
CA ILE A 141 8.45 -10.96 -4.91
C ILE A 141 8.60 -11.88 -3.68
N PRO A 142 9.35 -12.99 -3.77
CA PRO A 142 9.59 -13.90 -2.64
C PRO A 142 10.44 -13.22 -1.55
N ASP A 143 10.28 -13.68 -0.31
CA ASP A 143 11.01 -13.19 0.87
C ASP A 143 11.00 -11.67 1.01
N CYS A 144 9.85 -11.05 0.74
CA CYS A 144 9.67 -9.62 0.68
C CYS A 144 8.38 -9.21 1.39
N GLY A 145 8.46 -8.15 2.19
CA GLY A 145 7.33 -7.59 2.94
C GLY A 145 6.53 -6.56 2.15
N HIS A 146 5.87 -5.67 2.90
CA HIS A 146 4.98 -4.64 2.32
C HIS A 146 5.74 -3.57 1.52
N VAL A 147 6.95 -3.19 1.94
CA VAL A 147 7.71 -2.09 1.31
C VAL A 147 8.69 -2.66 0.29
N VAL A 148 8.14 -3.17 -0.81
CA VAL A 148 8.87 -3.97 -1.82
C VAL A 148 10.08 -3.25 -2.45
N ASN A 149 9.96 -1.94 -2.65
CA ASN A 149 11.02 -1.11 -3.23
C ASN A 149 12.20 -0.86 -2.27
N VAL A 150 12.02 -1.10 -0.97
CA VAL A 150 13.07 -1.00 0.05
C VAL A 150 13.63 -2.37 0.40
N ASP A 151 12.76 -3.39 0.50
CA ASP A 151 13.16 -4.75 0.84
C ASP A 151 13.95 -5.42 -0.31
N LYS A 152 13.52 -5.23 -1.55
CA LYS A 152 14.09 -5.86 -2.76
C LYS A 152 14.21 -4.87 -3.93
N PRO A 153 15.02 -3.80 -3.80
CA PRO A 153 15.06 -2.70 -4.79
C PRO A 153 15.45 -3.15 -6.19
N SER A 154 16.45 -4.04 -6.32
CA SER A 154 16.92 -4.51 -7.63
C SER A 154 15.83 -5.26 -8.38
N ILE A 155 15.11 -6.18 -7.71
CA ILE A 155 14.02 -6.95 -8.32
C ILE A 155 12.84 -6.03 -8.65
N PHE A 156 12.51 -5.11 -7.73
CA PHE A 156 11.45 -4.13 -7.96
C PHE A 156 11.73 -3.31 -9.23
N ASN A 157 12.95 -2.76 -9.35
CA ASN A 157 13.36 -1.96 -10.50
C ASN A 157 13.36 -2.79 -11.81
N GLU A 158 13.91 -4.00 -11.79
CA GLU A 158 13.92 -4.91 -12.96
C GLU A 158 12.49 -5.16 -13.48
N LYS A 159 11.56 -5.56 -12.59
CA LYS A 159 10.18 -5.87 -12.98
C LYS A 159 9.43 -4.65 -13.49
N THR A 160 9.68 -3.49 -12.87
CA THR A 160 9.11 -2.19 -13.27
C THR A 160 9.60 -1.77 -14.67
N LEU A 161 10.92 -1.78 -14.88
CA LEU A 161 11.51 -1.41 -16.18
C LEU A 161 11.06 -2.37 -17.29
N ARG A 162 11.01 -3.68 -17.00
CA ARG A 162 10.50 -4.68 -17.95
C ARG A 162 9.04 -4.44 -18.32
N PHE A 163 8.22 -4.01 -17.38
CA PHE A 163 6.82 -3.67 -17.63
C PHE A 163 6.73 -2.43 -18.54
N LEU A 164 7.45 -1.35 -18.22
CA LEU A 164 7.43 -0.11 -19.00
C LEU A 164 7.91 -0.32 -20.45
N ARG A 165 9.00 -1.08 -20.66
CA ARG A 165 9.52 -1.40 -21.99
C ARG A 165 8.54 -2.19 -22.87
N LYS A 166 7.54 -2.83 -22.32
CA LYS A 166 6.51 -3.57 -23.08
C LYS A 166 5.32 -2.70 -23.47
N LEU A 167 5.26 -1.48 -22.98
CA LEU A 167 4.20 -0.53 -23.31
C LEU A 167 4.63 0.45 -24.42
N ASN A 168 5.94 0.60 -24.62
CA ASN A 168 6.56 1.33 -25.72
C ASN A 168 6.88 0.35 -26.86
#